data_066c83a8b2c6f5bd3acb5979dbd0600a
#
_entry.id   066c83a8b2c6f5bd3acb5979dbd0600a
#
_cell.length_a   1.000
_cell.length_b   1.000
_cell.length_c   1.000
_cell.angle_alpha   90.00
_cell.angle_beta   90.00
_cell.angle_gamma   90.00
#
_symmetry.space_group_name_H-M   'P 1'
#
loop_
_entity.id
_entity.type
_entity.pdbx_description
1 polymer ?
#
loop_
_entity_poly.entity_id
_entity_poly.type
_entity_poly.pdbx_seq_one_letter_code
_entity_poly.pdbx_strand_id
1 'polypeptide(L)'
;MYKRQLDDRDAGRIFDPFVQGSNNTLSAGSGIGLALAQALARKNKGEIELDRSCGQGAVFVLTLPLAEAAADESLAKHATHSFGGAAEDNRQRILVVEDNDELREFICRSLSDQYTIASAVDGVQALKVLDNEGVVDLVISDVMMPRIDGLELCKRIKNDPAYSHIPVILLSAKVDQSVKIKGFEQGADVYIEKPFSMDQLKAQIGSAIENRMRLRDNFVRSPLQYLRENHGGCDIQFLNKLNDTILSNLTNTEFSINGLAELFCMSRSSLHKKIKALTGLTPNDYIKLIRLNKAAELLSSGSYKVNEVCYLVGFNTPSYFAKCFYKQFNKLPSSQLD
;
A
#
# COMPACT_ATOMS: atom_id res chain seq x y z
N MET A 1 -34.33 27.22 -22.70
CA MET A 1 -33.94 25.90 -22.17
C MET A 1 -35.23 25.19 -21.75
N TYR A 2 -35.79 24.31 -22.61
CA TYR A 2 -37.06 23.63 -22.31
C TYR A 2 -36.75 22.49 -21.31
N LYS A 3 -37.20 22.61 -20.05
CA LYS A 3 -37.20 21.51 -19.09
C LYS A 3 -38.32 20.54 -19.49
N ARG A 4 -37.94 19.33 -19.87
CA ARG A 4 -38.86 18.26 -20.26
C ARG A 4 -39.61 17.75 -19.03
N GLN A 5 -40.95 17.65 -19.08
CA GLN A 5 -41.80 17.06 -18.06
C GLN A 5 -41.92 15.57 -18.34
N LEU A 6 -41.98 14.76 -17.29
CA LEU A 6 -42.27 13.34 -17.37
C LEU A 6 -43.75 13.17 -17.70
N ASP A 7 -44.06 12.24 -18.62
CA ASP A 7 -45.44 11.92 -18.95
C ASP A 7 -46.07 11.10 -17.80
N ASP A 8 -47.31 11.42 -17.40
CA ASP A 8 -48.03 10.75 -16.32
C ASP A 8 -48.14 9.22 -16.52
N ARG A 9 -48.12 8.78 -17.80
CA ARG A 9 -48.15 7.36 -18.16
C ARG A 9 -46.85 6.63 -17.85
N ASP A 10 -45.74 7.32 -17.86
CA ASP A 10 -44.39 6.73 -17.61
C ASP A 10 -44.03 6.76 -16.12
N ALA A 11 -44.64 7.66 -15.34
CA ALA A 11 -44.31 7.88 -13.94
C ALA A 11 -44.48 6.67 -13.02
N GLY A 12 -45.31 5.71 -13.38
CA GLY A 12 -45.46 4.44 -12.62
C GLY A 12 -44.44 3.35 -12.96
N ARG A 13 -43.68 3.54 -14.06
CA ARG A 13 -42.77 2.51 -14.60
C ARG A 13 -41.33 2.97 -14.75
N ILE A 14 -40.99 4.19 -14.29
CA ILE A 14 -39.64 4.76 -14.45
C ILE A 14 -38.56 3.98 -13.69
N PHE A 15 -38.96 3.18 -12.70
CA PHE A 15 -38.06 2.33 -11.95
C PHE A 15 -37.99 0.89 -12.53
N ASP A 16 -38.74 0.57 -13.55
CA ASP A 16 -38.64 -0.73 -14.23
C ASP A 16 -37.38 -0.77 -15.09
N PRO A 17 -36.62 -1.88 -15.12
CA PRO A 17 -35.45 -2.03 -15.97
C PRO A 17 -35.78 -1.84 -17.44
N PHE A 18 -34.92 -1.13 -18.17
CA PHE A 18 -35.03 -0.89 -19.61
C PHE A 18 -36.18 0.03 -20.05
N VAL A 19 -36.90 0.64 -19.11
CA VAL A 19 -37.93 1.65 -19.45
C VAL A 19 -37.26 2.98 -19.74
N GLN A 20 -37.57 3.54 -20.90
CA GLN A 20 -37.16 4.89 -21.33
C GLN A 20 -38.42 5.73 -21.55
N GLY A 21 -38.40 6.97 -21.08
CA GLY A 21 -39.53 7.88 -21.29
C GLY A 21 -39.77 8.13 -22.78
N SER A 22 -41.04 8.19 -23.16
CA SER A 22 -41.49 8.29 -24.54
C SER A 22 -40.98 9.52 -25.33
N ASN A 23 -40.33 10.48 -24.67
CA ASN A 23 -39.82 11.73 -25.24
C ASN A 23 -38.32 11.73 -25.55
N ASN A 24 -37.63 10.58 -25.63
CA ASN A 24 -36.16 10.52 -25.77
C ASN A 24 -35.75 10.31 -27.25
N THR A 25 -35.52 11.41 -27.98
CA THR A 25 -35.05 11.33 -29.37
C THR A 25 -33.55 11.62 -29.56
N LEU A 26 -32.75 11.85 -28.50
CA LEU A 26 -31.36 12.36 -28.68
C LEU A 26 -30.31 11.92 -27.65
N SER A 27 -30.57 10.96 -26.76
CA SER A 27 -29.48 10.38 -25.91
C SER A 27 -29.76 8.93 -25.58
N ALA A 28 -28.85 8.04 -25.97
CA ALA A 28 -28.91 6.62 -25.68
C ALA A 28 -28.57 6.36 -24.21
N GLY A 29 -29.54 6.49 -23.31
CA GLY A 29 -29.45 5.98 -21.95
C GLY A 29 -29.91 4.50 -21.94
N SER A 30 -29.25 3.64 -21.17
CA SER A 30 -29.61 2.20 -21.08
C SER A 30 -30.94 1.89 -20.40
N GLY A 31 -31.63 2.88 -19.82
CA GLY A 31 -32.89 2.69 -19.04
C GLY A 31 -32.71 1.88 -17.74
N ILE A 32 -31.45 1.69 -17.27
CA ILE A 32 -31.13 0.87 -16.09
C ILE A 32 -30.89 1.75 -14.84
N GLY A 33 -30.54 3.02 -15.00
CA GLY A 33 -30.07 3.87 -13.89
C GLY A 33 -31.04 3.99 -12.72
N LEU A 34 -32.34 4.28 -12.98
CA LEU A 34 -33.33 4.41 -11.92
C LEU A 34 -33.72 3.08 -11.29
N ALA A 35 -33.76 2.01 -12.08
CA ALA A 35 -33.97 0.63 -11.56
C ALA A 35 -32.82 0.23 -10.61
N LEU A 36 -31.58 0.55 -10.97
CA LEU A 36 -30.42 0.31 -10.13
C LEU A 36 -30.44 1.14 -8.85
N ALA A 37 -30.79 2.44 -8.96
CA ALA A 37 -30.93 3.33 -7.80
C ALA A 37 -31.97 2.80 -6.81
N GLN A 38 -33.12 2.33 -7.29
CA GLN A 38 -34.16 1.72 -6.44
C GLN A 38 -33.67 0.41 -5.79
N ALA A 39 -32.97 -0.45 -6.53
CA ALA A 39 -32.40 -1.68 -5.98
C ALA A 39 -31.36 -1.39 -4.89
N LEU A 40 -30.51 -0.37 -5.07
CA LEU A 40 -29.53 0.07 -4.08
C LEU A 40 -30.18 0.69 -2.84
N ALA A 41 -31.22 1.52 -3.01
CA ALA A 41 -31.99 2.06 -1.90
C ALA A 41 -32.58 0.94 -1.04
N ARG A 42 -33.26 -0.05 -1.66
CA ARG A 42 -33.84 -1.19 -0.99
C ARG A 42 -32.81 -2.07 -0.29
N LYS A 43 -31.66 -2.29 -0.91
CA LYS A 43 -30.53 -3.02 -0.29
C LYS A 43 -30.05 -2.37 1.00
N ASN A 44 -30.13 -1.04 1.07
CA ASN A 44 -29.80 -0.25 2.26
C ASN A 44 -31.03 0.02 3.17
N LYS A 45 -32.11 -0.78 3.05
CA LYS A 45 -33.34 -0.64 3.81
C LYS A 45 -33.99 0.75 3.66
N GLY A 46 -33.73 1.42 2.55
CA GLY A 46 -34.31 2.71 2.18
C GLY A 46 -35.25 2.59 0.99
N GLU A 47 -35.81 3.71 0.57
CA GLU A 47 -36.75 3.81 -0.53
C GLU A 47 -36.45 5.05 -1.37
N ILE A 48 -36.71 4.97 -2.69
CA ILE A 48 -36.63 6.08 -3.61
C ILE A 48 -37.98 6.25 -4.30
N GLU A 49 -38.51 7.47 -4.25
CA GLU A 49 -39.81 7.83 -4.80
C GLU A 49 -39.72 9.04 -5.69
N LEU A 50 -40.67 9.17 -6.63
CA LEU A 50 -40.85 10.38 -7.46
C LEU A 50 -41.84 11.30 -6.77
N ASP A 51 -41.38 12.48 -6.34
CA ASP A 51 -42.26 13.53 -5.83
C ASP A 51 -42.98 14.23 -6.98
N ARG A 52 -44.30 14.12 -7.01
CA ARG A 52 -45.20 14.71 -8.02
C ARG A 52 -45.72 16.06 -7.64
N SER A 53 -45.42 16.59 -6.46
CA SER A 53 -45.91 17.87 -5.97
C SER A 53 -45.26 19.07 -6.65
N CYS A 54 -44.10 18.90 -7.27
CA CYS A 54 -43.35 19.95 -7.94
C CYS A 54 -43.78 20.12 -9.40
N GLY A 55 -44.41 21.24 -9.74
CA GLY A 55 -44.93 21.54 -11.06
C GLY A 55 -43.92 21.73 -12.20
N GLN A 56 -42.62 21.65 -11.96
CA GLN A 56 -41.55 21.74 -12.98
C GLN A 56 -40.38 20.78 -12.69
N GLY A 57 -40.15 19.85 -13.59
CA GLY A 57 -39.04 18.85 -13.49
C GLY A 57 -39.44 17.58 -12.75
N ALA A 58 -38.50 16.66 -12.61
CA ALA A 58 -38.66 15.45 -11.82
C ALA A 58 -37.84 15.59 -10.50
N VAL A 59 -38.48 15.39 -9.36
CA VAL A 59 -37.88 15.41 -8.04
C VAL A 59 -37.92 14.00 -7.49
N PHE A 60 -36.75 13.44 -7.16
CA PHE A 60 -36.63 12.14 -6.54
C PHE A 60 -36.32 12.30 -5.07
N VAL A 61 -37.05 11.62 -4.22
CA VAL A 61 -36.82 11.61 -2.76
C VAL A 61 -36.24 10.25 -2.39
N LEU A 62 -35.02 10.25 -1.86
CA LEU A 62 -34.35 9.05 -1.33
C LEU A 62 -34.44 9.10 0.20
N THR A 63 -35.08 8.09 0.78
CA THR A 63 -35.17 7.91 2.23
C THR A 63 -34.27 6.75 2.64
N LEU A 64 -33.35 6.98 3.57
CA LEU A 64 -32.48 5.96 4.13
C LEU A 64 -32.65 5.93 5.67
N PRO A 65 -32.61 4.74 6.31
CA PRO A 65 -32.62 4.66 7.76
C PRO A 65 -31.33 5.28 8.32
N LEU A 66 -31.46 6.08 9.40
CA LEU A 66 -30.28 6.54 10.14
C LEU A 66 -29.65 5.33 10.83
N ALA A 67 -28.36 5.07 10.59
CA ALA A 67 -27.63 4.09 11.37
C ALA A 67 -27.43 4.67 12.79
N GLU A 68 -28.02 4.05 13.80
CA GLU A 68 -27.61 4.29 15.18
C GLU A 68 -26.16 3.83 15.31
N ALA A 69 -25.25 4.74 15.63
CA ALA A 69 -23.88 4.40 15.97
C ALA A 69 -23.92 3.54 17.24
N ALA A 70 -23.79 2.23 17.10
CA ALA A 70 -23.49 1.36 18.21
C ALA A 70 -22.11 1.78 18.75
N ALA A 71 -22.11 2.40 19.93
CA ALA A 71 -20.91 2.64 20.70
C ALA A 71 -20.33 1.29 21.12
N ASP A 72 -19.41 0.75 20.34
CA ASP A 72 -18.70 -0.48 20.67
C ASP A 72 -17.47 -0.12 21.51
N GLU A 73 -17.65 -0.16 22.85
CA GLU A 73 -16.62 0.05 23.88
C GLU A 73 -15.65 -1.15 24.00
N SER A 74 -15.24 -1.83 22.95
CA SER A 74 -14.42 -3.04 23.10
C SER A 74 -13.06 -3.06 22.38
N LEU A 75 -12.49 -1.92 21.95
CA LEU A 75 -11.16 -1.89 21.34
C LEU A 75 -10.12 -1.02 22.07
N ALA A 76 -10.23 -0.94 23.39
CA ALA A 76 -9.16 -0.35 24.20
C ALA A 76 -8.44 -1.42 25.00
N LYS A 77 -7.56 -2.21 24.38
CA LYS A 77 -6.45 -2.94 25.04
C LYS A 77 -5.54 -3.63 24.01
N HIS A 78 -4.64 -2.91 23.38
CA HIS A 78 -3.31 -3.44 23.12
C HIS A 78 -2.26 -2.35 23.34
N ALA A 79 -1.46 -2.65 24.34
CA ALA A 79 -0.52 -1.83 25.05
C ALA A 79 0.61 -1.27 24.15
N THR A 80 0.75 0.03 24.23
CA THR A 80 1.94 0.87 24.38
C THR A 80 3.24 0.12 24.71
N HIS A 81 4.18 0.21 23.75
CA HIS A 81 5.57 0.37 24.10
C HIS A 81 6.05 1.69 23.48
N SER A 82 5.97 2.74 24.31
CA SER A 82 6.51 4.05 24.04
C SER A 82 8.03 4.04 24.18
N PHE A 83 8.73 4.37 23.10
CA PHE A 83 10.03 5.03 23.17
C PHE A 83 9.84 6.44 22.62
N GLY A 84 10.16 7.43 23.45
CA GLY A 84 9.92 8.83 23.18
C GLY A 84 10.70 9.35 21.98
N GLY A 85 9.98 10.04 21.15
CA GLY A 85 10.37 10.87 20.03
C GLY A 85 9.09 11.45 19.46
N ALA A 86 9.06 12.73 19.10
CA ALA A 86 7.91 13.51 18.67
C ALA A 86 6.86 12.67 17.94
N ALA A 87 5.59 12.85 18.27
CA ALA A 87 4.46 12.10 17.72
C ALA A 87 4.40 12.27 16.18
N GLU A 88 5.18 11.48 15.46
CA GLU A 88 4.92 11.19 14.06
C GLU A 88 3.64 10.37 14.01
N ASP A 89 2.66 10.84 13.26
CA ASP A 89 1.42 10.12 12.98
C ASP A 89 1.81 8.74 12.40
N ASN A 90 1.74 7.70 13.24
CA ASN A 90 2.22 6.35 12.92
C ASN A 90 1.24 5.58 12.01
N ARG A 91 0.25 6.30 11.41
CA ARG A 91 -0.69 5.73 10.45
C ARG A 91 0.00 5.53 9.10
N GLN A 92 -0.34 4.42 8.43
CA GLN A 92 0.14 4.15 7.08
C GLN A 92 -0.37 5.24 6.12
N ARG A 93 0.51 5.64 5.19
CA ARG A 93 0.19 6.65 4.19
C ARG A 93 -0.19 6.00 2.87
N ILE A 94 -1.38 6.34 2.38
CA ILE A 94 -1.91 5.85 1.10
C ILE A 94 -1.96 7.01 0.11
N LEU A 95 -1.47 6.78 -1.10
CA LEU A 95 -1.60 7.70 -2.23
C LEU A 95 -2.78 7.27 -3.10
N VAL A 96 -3.78 8.13 -3.23
CA VAL A 96 -4.97 7.92 -4.09
C VAL A 96 -4.81 8.74 -5.37
N VAL A 97 -4.84 8.07 -6.52
CA VAL A 97 -4.66 8.66 -7.85
C VAL A 97 -5.92 8.40 -8.67
N GLU A 98 -6.69 9.44 -8.92
CA GLU A 98 -7.99 9.38 -9.60
C GLU A 98 -8.26 10.74 -10.25
N ASP A 99 -8.61 10.78 -11.52
CA ASP A 99 -8.87 12.02 -12.25
C ASP A 99 -10.28 12.59 -11.96
N ASN A 100 -11.23 11.75 -11.60
CA ASN A 100 -12.56 12.18 -11.17
C ASN A 100 -12.51 12.73 -9.75
N ASP A 101 -12.73 14.04 -9.61
CA ASP A 101 -12.66 14.77 -8.34
C ASP A 101 -13.63 14.21 -7.28
N GLU A 102 -14.87 13.89 -7.67
CA GLU A 102 -15.89 13.38 -6.75
C GLU A 102 -15.50 11.99 -6.19
N LEU A 103 -15.05 11.10 -7.07
CA LEU A 103 -14.64 9.76 -6.67
C LEU A 103 -13.35 9.81 -5.83
N ARG A 104 -12.38 10.65 -6.22
CA ARG A 104 -11.14 10.85 -5.44
C ARG A 104 -11.45 11.34 -4.04
N GLU A 105 -12.30 12.36 -3.90
CA GLU A 105 -12.69 12.91 -2.60
C GLU A 105 -13.45 11.89 -1.76
N PHE A 106 -14.35 11.12 -2.37
CA PHE A 106 -15.09 10.05 -1.70
C PHE A 106 -14.16 8.97 -1.13
N ILE A 107 -13.19 8.48 -1.93
CA ILE A 107 -12.21 7.49 -1.49
C ILE A 107 -11.35 8.08 -0.35
N CYS A 108 -10.82 9.29 -0.53
CA CYS A 108 -9.99 9.95 0.48
C CYS A 108 -10.73 10.11 1.81
N ARG A 109 -11.96 10.61 1.82
CA ARG A 109 -12.77 10.76 3.03
C ARG A 109 -13.03 9.41 3.71
N SER A 110 -13.37 8.38 2.93
CA SER A 110 -13.71 7.06 3.45
C SER A 110 -12.52 6.32 4.08
N LEU A 111 -11.28 6.72 3.75
CA LEU A 111 -10.05 6.11 4.24
C LEU A 111 -9.34 6.96 5.32
N SER A 112 -9.69 8.26 5.46
CA SER A 112 -9.00 9.21 6.34
C SER A 112 -9.05 8.87 7.83
N ASP A 113 -10.05 8.09 8.26
CA ASP A 113 -10.17 7.65 9.66
C ASP A 113 -9.04 6.68 10.07
N GLN A 114 -8.57 5.86 9.13
CA GLN A 114 -7.62 4.78 9.39
C GLN A 114 -6.21 5.08 8.85
N TYR A 115 -6.10 5.89 7.79
CA TYR A 115 -4.87 6.12 7.05
C TYR A 115 -4.58 7.61 6.87
N THR A 116 -3.32 7.96 6.71
CA THR A 116 -2.91 9.29 6.23
C THR A 116 -3.01 9.29 4.71
N ILE A 117 -3.79 10.19 4.13
CA ILE A 117 -4.08 10.18 2.70
C ILE A 117 -3.32 11.31 1.99
N ALA A 118 -2.60 10.95 0.94
CA ALA A 118 -2.15 11.85 -0.11
C ALA A 118 -3.00 11.62 -1.36
N SER A 119 -3.20 12.62 -2.20
CA SER A 119 -3.99 12.48 -3.42
C SER A 119 -3.32 13.13 -4.63
N ALA A 120 -3.59 12.58 -5.81
CA ALA A 120 -3.12 13.09 -7.08
C ALA A 120 -4.23 12.92 -8.14
N VAL A 121 -4.26 13.82 -9.12
CA VAL A 121 -5.26 13.80 -10.20
C VAL A 121 -4.82 12.96 -11.41
N ASP A 122 -3.54 12.56 -11.47
CA ASP A 122 -2.97 11.74 -12.53
C ASP A 122 -1.61 11.17 -12.13
N GLY A 123 -1.05 10.32 -13.01
CA GLY A 123 0.23 9.67 -12.76
C GLY A 123 1.42 10.64 -12.69
N VAL A 124 1.37 11.79 -13.36
CA VAL A 124 2.46 12.80 -13.30
C VAL A 124 2.52 13.42 -11.92
N GLN A 125 1.38 13.80 -11.37
CA GLN A 125 1.31 14.35 -10.02
C GLN A 125 1.63 13.29 -8.98
N ALA A 126 1.18 12.04 -9.18
CA ALA A 126 1.49 10.92 -8.30
C ALA A 126 3.00 10.69 -8.16
N LEU A 127 3.77 10.71 -9.24
CA LEU A 127 5.23 10.59 -9.20
C LEU A 127 5.87 11.75 -8.42
N LYS A 128 5.39 12.99 -8.59
CA LYS A 128 5.88 14.14 -7.81
C LYS A 128 5.60 13.99 -6.31
N VAL A 129 4.45 13.42 -5.93
CA VAL A 129 4.11 13.13 -4.54
C VAL A 129 5.08 12.09 -3.97
N LEU A 130 5.37 11.01 -4.71
CA LEU A 130 6.34 9.99 -4.31
C LEU A 130 7.75 10.56 -4.09
N ASP A 131 8.18 11.51 -4.93
CA ASP A 131 9.50 12.16 -4.83
C ASP A 131 9.59 13.10 -3.63
N ASN A 132 8.56 13.92 -3.39
CA ASN A 132 8.60 15.06 -2.47
C ASN A 132 8.00 14.76 -1.09
N GLU A 133 6.97 13.93 -1.02
CA GLU A 133 6.30 13.58 0.23
C GLU A 133 6.88 12.31 0.83
N GLY A 134 6.85 12.21 2.15
CA GLY A 134 7.42 11.13 2.95
C GLY A 134 7.24 9.68 2.44
N VAL A 135 7.21 8.72 3.33
CA VAL A 135 7.02 7.30 2.98
C VAL A 135 5.56 7.08 2.56
N VAL A 136 5.33 6.59 1.34
CA VAL A 136 4.03 6.06 0.89
C VAL A 136 4.05 4.55 1.07
N ASP A 137 3.03 4.02 1.74
CA ASP A 137 2.93 2.60 2.06
C ASP A 137 2.13 1.81 1.03
N LEU A 138 1.22 2.47 0.30
CA LEU A 138 0.38 1.87 -0.73
C LEU A 138 -0.11 2.93 -1.72
N VAL A 139 -0.22 2.57 -2.99
CA VAL A 139 -0.82 3.40 -4.05
C VAL A 139 -2.12 2.76 -4.52
N ILE A 140 -3.18 3.57 -4.60
CA ILE A 140 -4.45 3.21 -5.26
C ILE A 140 -4.54 4.09 -6.50
N SER A 141 -4.65 3.51 -7.69
CA SER A 141 -4.70 4.27 -8.93
C SER A 141 -5.84 3.82 -9.83
N ASP A 142 -6.58 4.77 -10.39
CA ASP A 142 -7.40 4.46 -11.56
C ASP A 142 -6.50 4.03 -12.72
N VAL A 143 -7.01 3.13 -13.54
CA VAL A 143 -6.33 2.70 -14.78
C VAL A 143 -6.46 3.77 -15.86
N MET A 144 -7.63 4.38 -16.01
CA MET A 144 -7.92 5.30 -17.11
C MET A 144 -7.80 6.75 -16.66
N MET A 145 -6.63 7.32 -16.80
CA MET A 145 -6.36 8.72 -16.44
C MET A 145 -5.61 9.44 -17.58
N PRO A 146 -5.73 10.78 -17.68
CA PRO A 146 -4.98 11.56 -18.65
C PRO A 146 -3.48 11.58 -18.36
N ARG A 147 -2.67 11.85 -19.38
CA ARG A 147 -1.21 12.01 -19.35
C ARG A 147 -0.48 10.69 -19.07
N ILE A 148 -0.39 10.26 -17.84
CA ILE A 148 0.16 8.95 -17.43
C ILE A 148 -1.00 8.17 -16.84
N ASP A 149 -1.38 7.08 -17.50
CA ASP A 149 -2.41 6.16 -17.03
C ASP A 149 -1.93 5.30 -15.86
N GLY A 150 -2.86 4.59 -15.20
CA GLY A 150 -2.53 3.79 -14.03
C GLY A 150 -1.61 2.60 -14.32
N LEU A 151 -1.65 2.05 -15.54
CA LEU A 151 -0.78 0.95 -15.94
C LEU A 151 0.67 1.44 -16.11
N GLU A 152 0.86 2.55 -16.80
CA GLU A 152 2.18 3.15 -16.98
C GLU A 152 2.72 3.67 -15.63
N LEU A 153 1.87 4.24 -14.76
CA LEU A 153 2.25 4.62 -13.40
C LEU A 153 2.72 3.40 -12.60
N CYS A 154 1.96 2.31 -12.61
CA CYS A 154 2.32 1.07 -11.94
C CYS A 154 3.68 0.56 -12.44
N LYS A 155 3.87 0.48 -13.76
CA LYS A 155 5.13 0.07 -14.38
C LYS A 155 6.31 0.94 -13.92
N ARG A 156 6.15 2.26 -13.87
CA ARG A 156 7.20 3.18 -13.39
C ARG A 156 7.52 2.96 -11.93
N ILE A 157 6.51 2.83 -11.07
CA ILE A 157 6.71 2.54 -9.65
C ILE A 157 7.46 1.21 -9.47
N LYS A 158 7.06 0.15 -10.17
CA LYS A 158 7.64 -1.19 -10.03
C LYS A 158 9.06 -1.30 -10.59
N ASN A 159 9.39 -0.51 -11.61
CA ASN A 159 10.73 -0.47 -12.20
C ASN A 159 11.68 0.50 -11.50
N ASP A 160 11.19 1.42 -10.71
CA ASP A 160 12.04 2.35 -9.96
C ASP A 160 12.59 1.67 -8.69
N PRO A 161 13.91 1.57 -8.55
CA PRO A 161 14.51 0.98 -7.35
C PRO A 161 14.08 1.64 -6.04
N ALA A 162 13.69 2.90 -6.05
CA ALA A 162 13.24 3.62 -4.84
C ALA A 162 11.82 3.25 -4.43
N TYR A 163 10.95 2.88 -5.38
CA TYR A 163 9.51 2.72 -5.16
C TYR A 163 8.98 1.32 -5.43
N SER A 164 9.77 0.41 -6.05
CA SER A 164 9.33 -0.94 -6.46
C SER A 164 8.66 -1.76 -5.35
N HIS A 165 9.02 -1.46 -4.10
CA HIS A 165 8.47 -2.10 -2.92
C HIS A 165 7.04 -1.65 -2.56
N ILE A 166 6.53 -0.56 -3.14
CA ILE A 166 5.21 -0.02 -2.81
C ILE A 166 4.14 -0.87 -3.50
N PRO A 167 3.18 -1.45 -2.76
CA PRO A 167 2.06 -2.14 -3.38
C PRO A 167 1.15 -1.17 -4.14
N VAL A 168 0.68 -1.62 -5.31
CA VAL A 168 -0.19 -0.85 -6.19
C VAL A 168 -1.51 -1.60 -6.38
N ILE A 169 -2.62 -0.94 -6.02
CA ILE A 169 -3.98 -1.38 -6.29
C ILE A 169 -4.49 -0.59 -7.51
N LEU A 170 -4.87 -1.29 -8.57
CA LEU A 170 -5.46 -0.68 -9.76
C LEU A 170 -6.99 -0.78 -9.71
N LEU A 171 -7.66 0.36 -9.91
CA LEU A 171 -9.10 0.47 -10.05
C LEU A 171 -9.43 0.54 -11.56
N SER A 172 -10.32 -0.32 -12.06
CA SER A 172 -10.60 -0.38 -13.50
C SER A 172 -12.09 -0.44 -13.76
N ALA A 173 -12.55 0.28 -14.79
CA ALA A 173 -13.84 -0.02 -15.39
C ALA A 173 -13.83 -1.44 -15.96
N LYS A 174 -15.00 -2.10 -16.04
CA LYS A 174 -15.16 -3.44 -16.59
C LYS A 174 -14.64 -3.48 -18.04
N VAL A 175 -13.40 -3.90 -18.22
CA VAL A 175 -12.75 -3.98 -19.54
C VAL A 175 -12.01 -5.31 -19.66
N ASP A 176 -11.97 -5.81 -20.89
CA ASP A 176 -11.30 -7.03 -21.40
C ASP A 176 -10.26 -7.68 -20.49
N GLN A 177 -10.36 -8.98 -20.34
CA GLN A 177 -9.34 -9.82 -19.69
C GLN A 177 -7.91 -9.48 -20.09
N SER A 178 -7.72 -8.96 -21.32
CA SER A 178 -6.42 -8.52 -21.84
C SER A 178 -5.79 -7.36 -21.06
N VAL A 179 -6.59 -6.41 -20.55
CA VAL A 179 -6.10 -5.28 -19.75
C VAL A 179 -5.73 -5.74 -18.34
N LYS A 180 -6.49 -6.67 -17.79
CA LYS A 180 -6.22 -7.29 -16.49
C LYS A 180 -4.91 -8.09 -16.51
N ILE A 181 -4.69 -8.87 -17.56
CA ILE A 181 -3.44 -9.63 -17.77
C ILE A 181 -2.25 -8.66 -17.88
N LYS A 182 -2.36 -7.62 -18.69
CA LYS A 182 -1.32 -6.58 -18.80
C LYS A 182 -1.02 -5.89 -17.47
N GLY A 183 -2.04 -5.62 -16.63
CA GLY A 183 -1.85 -5.03 -15.32
C GLY A 183 -1.00 -5.90 -14.39
N PHE A 184 -1.26 -7.22 -14.37
CA PHE A 184 -0.44 -8.16 -13.61
C PHE A 184 0.97 -8.33 -14.20
N GLU A 185 1.12 -8.35 -15.52
CA GLU A 185 2.43 -8.36 -16.19
C GLU A 185 3.27 -7.11 -15.85
N GLN A 186 2.62 -5.98 -15.58
CA GLN A 186 3.27 -4.74 -15.18
C GLN A 186 3.54 -4.66 -13.66
N GLY A 187 3.16 -5.70 -12.90
CA GLY A 187 3.49 -5.87 -11.51
C GLY A 187 2.48 -5.27 -10.53
N ALA A 188 1.24 -5.00 -10.95
CA ALA A 188 0.17 -4.62 -10.02
C ALA A 188 -0.10 -5.74 -9.00
N ASP A 189 -0.21 -5.38 -7.73
CA ASP A 189 -0.42 -6.35 -6.65
C ASP A 189 -1.89 -6.76 -6.56
N VAL A 190 -2.82 -5.83 -6.82
CA VAL A 190 -4.27 -6.04 -6.75
C VAL A 190 -4.97 -5.30 -7.87
N TYR A 191 -6.03 -5.89 -8.38
CA TYR A 191 -6.90 -5.31 -9.40
C TYR A 191 -8.35 -5.33 -8.89
N ILE A 192 -9.00 -4.17 -8.86
CA ILE A 192 -10.41 -4.03 -8.40
C ILE A 192 -11.25 -3.46 -9.54
N GLU A 193 -12.33 -4.13 -9.85
CA GLU A 193 -13.26 -3.74 -10.92
C GLU A 193 -14.28 -2.71 -10.39
N LYS A 194 -14.47 -1.63 -11.12
CA LYS A 194 -15.54 -0.64 -10.88
C LYS A 194 -16.85 -1.15 -11.49
N PRO A 195 -18.00 -1.08 -10.75
CA PRO A 195 -18.18 -0.49 -9.43
C PRO A 195 -17.76 -1.41 -8.29
N PHE A 196 -17.08 -0.87 -7.27
CA PHE A 196 -16.64 -1.58 -6.08
C PHE A 196 -17.27 -1.01 -4.80
N SER A 197 -17.31 -1.81 -3.75
CA SER A 197 -17.69 -1.33 -2.42
C SER A 197 -16.46 -0.84 -1.65
N MET A 198 -16.64 0.14 -0.75
CA MET A 198 -15.56 0.60 0.12
C MET A 198 -15.06 -0.50 1.05
N ASP A 199 -15.92 -1.43 1.47
CA ASP A 199 -15.51 -2.57 2.30
C ASP A 199 -14.56 -3.50 1.53
N GLN A 200 -14.84 -3.73 0.23
CA GLN A 200 -13.95 -4.50 -0.65
C GLN A 200 -12.60 -3.80 -0.81
N LEU A 201 -12.59 -2.48 -1.04
CA LEU A 201 -11.35 -1.71 -1.17
C LEU A 201 -10.55 -1.74 0.15
N LYS A 202 -11.18 -1.49 1.29
CA LYS A 202 -10.55 -1.55 2.62
C LYS A 202 -9.95 -2.94 2.92
N ALA A 203 -10.67 -4.01 2.59
CA ALA A 203 -10.18 -5.38 2.76
C ALA A 203 -8.92 -5.66 1.93
N GLN A 204 -8.87 -5.19 0.67
CA GLN A 204 -7.71 -5.35 -0.20
C GLN A 204 -6.52 -4.51 0.27
N ILE A 205 -6.75 -3.28 0.73
CA ILE A 205 -5.72 -2.43 1.34
C ILE A 205 -5.11 -3.15 2.57
N GLY A 206 -5.96 -3.60 3.49
CA GLY A 206 -5.52 -4.33 4.68
C GLY A 206 -4.70 -5.57 4.34
N SER A 207 -5.17 -6.38 3.39
CA SER A 207 -4.45 -7.57 2.92
C SER A 207 -3.09 -7.24 2.31
N ALA A 208 -3.01 -6.21 1.46
CA ALA A 208 -1.76 -5.80 0.82
C ALA A 208 -0.72 -5.32 1.85
N ILE A 209 -1.15 -4.52 2.83
CA ILE A 209 -0.30 -4.03 3.92
C ILE A 209 0.14 -5.18 4.83
N GLU A 210 -0.78 -6.06 5.23
CA GLU A 210 -0.49 -7.19 6.11
C GLU A 210 0.48 -8.19 5.47
N ASN A 211 0.28 -8.53 4.20
CA ASN A 211 1.20 -9.38 3.46
C ASN A 211 2.63 -8.81 3.47
N ARG A 212 2.76 -7.50 3.30
CA ARG A 212 4.06 -6.83 3.38
C ARG A 212 4.68 -6.89 4.78
N MET A 213 3.87 -6.70 5.83
CA MET A 213 4.35 -6.84 7.21
C MET A 213 4.83 -8.26 7.50
N ARG A 214 4.11 -9.28 7.05
CA ARG A 214 4.53 -10.70 7.20
C ARG A 214 5.86 -10.98 6.50
N LEU A 215 6.06 -10.44 5.30
CA LEU A 215 7.34 -10.58 4.59
C LEU A 215 8.50 -9.95 5.37
N ARG A 216 8.29 -8.77 5.97
CA ARG A 216 9.26 -8.10 6.85
C ARG A 216 9.59 -8.94 8.08
N ASP A 217 8.59 -9.48 8.77
CA ASP A 217 8.78 -10.25 9.99
C ASP A 217 9.55 -11.54 9.72
N ASN A 218 9.23 -12.23 8.63
CA ASN A 218 9.96 -13.41 8.19
C ASN A 218 11.42 -13.08 7.85
N PHE A 219 11.65 -11.96 7.16
CA PHE A 219 12.99 -11.49 6.85
C PHE A 219 13.81 -11.16 8.11
N VAL A 220 13.25 -10.44 9.08
CA VAL A 220 13.93 -10.05 10.32
C VAL A 220 14.34 -11.27 11.15
N ARG A 221 13.50 -12.32 11.15
CA ARG A 221 13.80 -13.57 11.90
C ARG A 221 14.97 -14.34 11.33
N SER A 222 15.07 -14.47 10.01
CA SER A 222 16.10 -15.27 9.35
C SER A 222 16.47 -14.68 7.98
N PRO A 223 17.22 -13.55 7.93
CA PRO A 223 17.49 -12.83 6.67
C PRO A 223 18.19 -13.69 5.62
N LEU A 224 19.21 -14.43 6.02
CA LEU A 224 20.00 -15.24 5.09
C LEU A 224 19.23 -16.45 4.56
N GLN A 225 18.38 -17.07 5.38
CA GLN A 225 17.54 -18.18 4.96
C GLN A 225 16.43 -17.69 4.02
N TYR A 226 15.76 -16.59 4.36
CA TYR A 226 14.72 -15.99 3.54
C TYR A 226 15.22 -15.68 2.13
N LEU A 227 16.43 -15.14 2.00
CA LEU A 227 17.02 -14.80 0.71
C LEU A 227 17.46 -16.02 -0.11
N ARG A 228 17.85 -17.12 0.55
CA ARG A 228 18.18 -18.39 -0.14
C ARG A 228 16.94 -19.08 -0.70
N GLU A 229 15.81 -18.97 -0.02
CA GLU A 229 14.56 -19.64 -0.42
C GLU A 229 13.78 -18.86 -1.47
N ASN A 230 14.02 -17.54 -1.59
CA ASN A 230 13.31 -16.64 -2.49
C ASN A 230 14.25 -16.05 -3.55
N HIS A 231 14.09 -16.45 -4.80
CA HIS A 231 14.97 -16.04 -5.90
C HIS A 231 14.34 -15.04 -6.87
N GLY A 232 13.09 -14.59 -6.62
CA GLY A 232 12.32 -13.76 -7.56
C GLY A 232 12.04 -12.35 -7.05
N GLY A 233 11.88 -11.42 -8.00
CA GLY A 233 11.45 -10.04 -7.73
C GLY A 233 12.60 -9.05 -7.51
N CYS A 234 12.37 -7.79 -7.93
CA CYS A 234 13.34 -6.69 -7.83
C CYS A 234 13.80 -6.41 -6.40
N ASP A 235 12.89 -6.56 -5.42
CA ASP A 235 13.19 -6.29 -4.02
C ASP A 235 14.09 -7.36 -3.40
N ILE A 236 13.92 -8.62 -3.79
CA ILE A 236 14.80 -9.72 -3.34
C ILE A 236 16.19 -9.57 -3.96
N GLN A 237 16.28 -9.21 -5.25
CA GLN A 237 17.54 -8.92 -5.89
C GLN A 237 18.26 -7.72 -5.22
N PHE A 238 17.51 -6.69 -4.86
CA PHE A 238 18.04 -5.56 -4.12
C PHE A 238 18.60 -5.99 -2.75
N LEU A 239 17.86 -6.79 -1.98
CA LEU A 239 18.29 -7.28 -0.68
C LEU A 239 19.50 -8.23 -0.78
N ASN A 240 19.54 -9.09 -1.80
CA ASN A 240 20.70 -9.96 -2.07
C ASN A 240 21.94 -9.11 -2.35
N LYS A 241 21.85 -8.16 -3.31
CA LYS A 241 22.96 -7.24 -3.63
C LYS A 241 23.38 -6.44 -2.40
N LEU A 242 22.43 -6.00 -1.57
CA LEU A 242 22.70 -5.27 -0.33
C LEU A 242 23.50 -6.14 0.66
N ASN A 243 23.09 -7.38 0.85
CA ASN A 243 23.81 -8.34 1.69
C ASN A 243 25.22 -8.62 1.20
N ASP A 244 25.37 -8.95 -0.08
CA ASP A 244 26.67 -9.22 -0.68
C ASP A 244 27.62 -8.04 -0.54
N THR A 245 27.09 -6.82 -0.73
CA THR A 245 27.85 -5.57 -0.53
C THR A 245 28.29 -5.40 0.91
N ILE A 246 27.42 -5.66 1.88
CA ILE A 246 27.77 -5.58 3.31
C ILE A 246 28.78 -6.66 3.70
N LEU A 247 28.56 -7.89 3.23
CA LEU A 247 29.48 -9.03 3.53
C LEU A 247 30.86 -8.81 2.93
N SER A 248 30.97 -8.22 1.75
CA SER A 248 32.24 -7.87 1.11
C SER A 248 32.98 -6.72 1.81
N ASN A 249 32.28 -5.94 2.66
CA ASN A 249 32.82 -4.79 3.37
C ASN A 249 32.78 -4.94 4.90
N LEU A 250 32.76 -6.18 5.42
CA LEU A 250 32.62 -6.44 6.87
C LEU A 250 33.69 -5.76 7.70
N THR A 251 34.96 -5.86 7.28
CA THR A 251 36.13 -5.32 8.00
C THR A 251 36.39 -3.83 7.73
N ASN A 252 35.68 -3.24 6.74
CA ASN A 252 35.86 -1.84 6.39
C ASN A 252 35.13 -0.95 7.40
N THR A 253 35.88 -0.27 8.26
CA THR A 253 35.37 0.68 9.27
C THR A 253 34.83 1.95 8.65
N GLU A 254 35.26 2.32 7.44
CA GLU A 254 34.81 3.50 6.69
C GLU A 254 33.54 3.21 5.87
N PHE A 255 33.05 1.96 5.89
CA PHE A 255 31.83 1.58 5.18
C PHE A 255 30.62 2.30 5.75
N SER A 256 30.16 3.32 5.03
CA SER A 256 29.10 4.24 5.45
C SER A 256 27.85 4.08 4.59
N ILE A 257 26.71 4.58 5.12
CA ILE A 257 25.45 4.61 4.37
C ILE A 257 25.59 5.47 3.09
N ASN A 258 26.45 6.48 3.08
CA ASN A 258 26.67 7.29 1.90
C ASN A 258 27.34 6.49 0.78
N GLY A 259 28.43 5.75 1.09
CA GLY A 259 29.06 4.85 0.13
C GLY A 259 28.12 3.75 -0.37
N LEU A 260 27.26 3.24 0.53
CA LEU A 260 26.23 2.28 0.14
C LEU A 260 25.20 2.89 -0.84
N ALA A 261 24.76 4.12 -0.60
CA ALA A 261 23.80 4.82 -1.46
C ALA A 261 24.40 5.07 -2.87
N GLU A 262 25.67 5.45 -2.95
CA GLU A 262 26.39 5.61 -4.22
C GLU A 262 26.47 4.30 -5.02
N LEU A 263 26.82 3.18 -4.35
CA LEU A 263 26.88 1.85 -5.00
C LEU A 263 25.52 1.37 -5.54
N PHE A 264 24.44 1.86 -4.96
CA PHE A 264 23.06 1.55 -5.40
C PHE A 264 22.47 2.61 -6.32
N CYS A 265 23.22 3.65 -6.69
CA CYS A 265 22.76 4.78 -7.51
C CYS A 265 21.49 5.42 -6.93
N MET A 266 21.40 5.51 -5.61
CA MET A 266 20.24 6.04 -4.88
C MET A 266 20.65 7.22 -4.00
N SER A 267 19.71 8.13 -3.73
CA SER A 267 19.91 9.10 -2.66
C SER A 267 19.96 8.39 -1.30
N ARG A 268 20.67 8.95 -0.32
CA ARG A 268 20.68 8.44 1.05
C ARG A 268 19.26 8.28 1.62
N SER A 269 18.40 9.26 1.33
CA SER A 269 16.99 9.24 1.77
C SER A 269 16.21 8.09 1.14
N SER A 270 16.35 7.91 -0.18
CA SER A 270 15.67 6.81 -0.90
C SER A 270 16.13 5.44 -0.42
N LEU A 271 17.45 5.27 -0.24
CA LEU A 271 18.01 4.02 0.30
C LEU A 271 17.48 3.74 1.71
N HIS A 272 17.45 4.77 2.58
CA HIS A 272 16.91 4.64 3.93
C HIS A 272 15.43 4.23 3.92
N LYS A 273 14.61 4.92 3.12
CA LYS A 273 13.18 4.62 2.96
C LYS A 273 12.99 3.18 2.48
N LYS A 274 13.71 2.74 1.45
CA LYS A 274 13.60 1.40 0.88
C LYS A 274 14.01 0.31 1.86
N ILE A 275 15.16 0.43 2.52
CA ILE A 275 15.62 -0.57 3.51
C ILE A 275 14.59 -0.65 4.65
N LYS A 276 14.15 0.50 5.19
CA LYS A 276 13.13 0.54 6.26
C LYS A 276 11.81 -0.07 5.81
N ALA A 277 11.40 0.18 4.58
CA ALA A 277 10.17 -0.35 4.01
C ALA A 277 10.22 -1.86 3.82
N LEU A 278 11.33 -2.42 3.33
CA LEU A 278 11.49 -3.86 3.08
C LEU A 278 11.76 -4.66 4.35
N THR A 279 12.53 -4.11 5.29
CA THR A 279 13.05 -4.86 6.44
C THR A 279 12.53 -4.40 7.79
N GLY A 280 11.92 -3.20 7.87
CA GLY A 280 11.53 -2.57 9.12
C GLY A 280 12.68 -1.93 9.89
N LEU A 281 13.92 -2.12 9.45
CA LEU A 281 15.13 -1.69 10.15
C LEU A 281 15.70 -0.41 9.53
N THR A 282 16.38 0.38 10.35
CA THR A 282 17.24 1.44 9.80
C THR A 282 18.43 0.80 9.06
N PRO A 283 19.05 1.49 8.07
CA PRO A 283 20.23 0.97 7.39
C PRO A 283 21.36 0.55 8.35
N ASN A 284 21.58 1.30 9.41
CA ASN A 284 22.59 0.97 10.44
C ASN A 284 22.24 -0.33 11.20
N ASP A 285 20.97 -0.48 11.56
CA ASP A 285 20.53 -1.69 12.27
C ASP A 285 20.55 -2.91 11.34
N TYR A 286 20.25 -2.69 10.05
CA TYR A 286 20.34 -3.73 9.04
C TYR A 286 21.79 -4.22 8.84
N ILE A 287 22.75 -3.30 8.66
CA ILE A 287 24.18 -3.63 8.57
C ILE A 287 24.61 -4.41 9.82
N LYS A 288 24.19 -3.93 11.00
CA LYS A 288 24.48 -4.60 12.28
C LYS A 288 23.91 -6.02 12.34
N LEU A 289 22.68 -6.22 11.87
CA LEU A 289 22.02 -7.53 11.81
C LEU A 289 22.80 -8.51 10.92
N ILE A 290 23.22 -8.08 9.73
CA ILE A 290 24.00 -8.93 8.81
C ILE A 290 25.37 -9.29 9.42
N ARG A 291 26.06 -8.33 10.04
CA ARG A 291 27.30 -8.57 10.74
C ARG A 291 27.15 -9.60 11.88
N LEU A 292 26.08 -9.49 12.67
CA LEU A 292 25.79 -10.43 13.77
C LEU A 292 25.43 -11.83 13.26
N ASN A 293 24.67 -11.94 12.16
CA ASN A 293 24.38 -13.25 11.56
C ASN A 293 25.67 -13.92 11.05
N LYS A 294 26.57 -13.15 10.40
CA LYS A 294 27.87 -13.70 9.99
C LYS A 294 28.75 -14.09 11.18
N ALA A 295 28.69 -13.34 12.28
CA ALA A 295 29.38 -13.69 13.51
C ALA A 295 28.87 -15.01 14.09
N ALA A 296 27.55 -15.23 14.11
CA ALA A 296 26.95 -16.48 14.57
C ALA A 296 27.42 -17.68 13.72
N GLU A 297 27.48 -17.52 12.39
CA GLU A 297 28.01 -18.54 11.47
C GLU A 297 29.48 -18.87 11.75
N LEU A 298 30.32 -17.83 11.92
CA LEU A 298 31.74 -18.00 12.22
C LEU A 298 31.97 -18.66 13.60
N LEU A 299 31.19 -18.28 14.60
CA LEU A 299 31.27 -18.91 15.95
C LEU A 299 30.84 -20.38 15.91
N SER A 300 29.76 -20.69 15.19
CA SER A 300 29.28 -22.08 15.07
C SER A 300 30.23 -22.98 14.31
N SER A 301 31.19 -22.46 13.54
CA SER A 301 32.24 -23.25 12.89
C SER A 301 33.33 -23.74 13.88
N GLY A 302 33.37 -23.17 15.09
CA GLY A 302 34.37 -23.49 16.11
C GLY A 302 35.82 -23.07 15.78
N SER A 303 36.03 -22.44 14.62
CA SER A 303 37.36 -22.12 14.09
C SER A 303 37.96 -20.83 14.63
N TYR A 304 37.18 -19.98 15.28
CA TYR A 304 37.57 -18.64 15.67
C TYR A 304 37.21 -18.33 17.13
N LYS A 305 38.05 -17.55 17.82
CA LYS A 305 37.74 -17.06 19.15
C LYS A 305 36.76 -15.89 19.07
N VAL A 306 35.95 -15.65 20.11
CA VAL A 306 34.96 -14.58 20.18
C VAL A 306 35.55 -13.21 19.84
N ASN A 307 36.75 -12.90 20.34
CA ASN A 307 37.41 -11.61 20.06
C ASN A 307 37.85 -11.49 18.60
N GLU A 308 38.29 -12.57 17.97
CA GLU A 308 38.68 -12.58 16.56
C GLU A 308 37.44 -12.34 15.69
N VAL A 309 36.34 -13.04 15.97
CA VAL A 309 35.08 -12.85 15.26
C VAL A 309 34.57 -11.41 15.38
N CYS A 310 34.65 -10.81 16.56
CA CYS A 310 34.27 -9.41 16.79
C CYS A 310 34.90 -8.47 15.74
N TYR A 311 36.21 -8.57 15.54
CA TYR A 311 36.93 -7.71 14.59
C TYR A 311 36.70 -8.12 13.13
N LEU A 312 36.60 -9.43 12.84
CA LEU A 312 36.33 -9.93 11.50
C LEU A 312 34.99 -9.48 10.95
N VAL A 313 34.00 -9.31 11.84
CA VAL A 313 32.66 -8.81 11.41
C VAL A 313 32.51 -7.29 11.58
N GLY A 314 33.60 -6.56 11.83
CA GLY A 314 33.65 -5.09 11.82
C GLY A 314 33.09 -4.42 13.07
N PHE A 315 33.16 -5.05 14.24
CA PHE A 315 32.91 -4.40 15.51
C PHE A 315 34.23 -3.92 16.13
N ASN A 316 34.23 -2.72 16.71
CA ASN A 316 35.42 -2.11 17.27
C ASN A 316 35.74 -2.57 18.70
N THR A 317 34.74 -3.06 19.45
CA THR A 317 34.92 -3.48 20.84
C THR A 317 34.16 -4.76 21.17
N PRO A 318 34.83 -5.76 21.81
CA PRO A 318 34.20 -7.02 22.21
C PRO A 318 32.99 -6.83 23.14
N SER A 319 33.06 -5.86 24.06
CA SER A 319 31.97 -5.60 25.01
C SER A 319 30.69 -5.11 24.28
N TYR A 320 30.80 -4.20 23.30
CA TYR A 320 29.66 -3.77 22.51
C TYR A 320 29.13 -4.88 21.60
N PHE A 321 30.03 -5.65 20.98
CA PHE A 321 29.70 -6.83 20.20
C PHE A 321 28.88 -7.84 21.04
N ALA A 322 29.36 -8.23 22.21
CA ALA A 322 28.65 -9.17 23.07
C ALA A 322 27.25 -8.70 23.47
N LYS A 323 27.13 -7.40 23.79
CA LYS A 323 25.82 -6.81 24.11
C LYS A 323 24.86 -6.84 22.91
N CYS A 324 25.34 -6.50 21.71
CA CYS A 324 24.53 -6.56 20.49
C CYS A 324 24.14 -8.00 20.13
N PHE A 325 25.08 -8.94 20.26
CA PHE A 325 24.86 -10.35 19.99
C PHE A 325 23.81 -10.94 20.93
N TYR A 326 23.94 -10.67 22.25
CA TYR A 326 22.96 -11.11 23.24
C TYR A 326 21.56 -10.54 22.95
N LYS A 327 21.48 -9.24 22.60
CA LYS A 327 20.20 -8.62 22.25
C LYS A 327 19.54 -9.28 21.04
N GLN A 328 20.32 -9.73 20.06
CA GLN A 328 19.82 -10.34 18.83
C GLN A 328 19.42 -11.81 18.99
N PHE A 329 20.24 -12.60 19.66
CA PHE A 329 20.09 -14.06 19.71
C PHE A 329 19.66 -14.59 21.08
N ASN A 330 19.56 -13.73 22.09
CA ASN A 330 19.31 -14.08 23.49
C ASN A 330 20.29 -15.10 24.07
N LYS A 331 21.51 -15.15 23.49
CA LYS A 331 22.63 -16.03 23.89
C LYS A 331 23.92 -15.23 23.89
N LEU A 332 24.87 -15.61 24.73
CA LEU A 332 26.21 -15.01 24.68
C LEU A 332 27.02 -15.57 23.49
N PRO A 333 27.95 -14.79 22.89
CA PRO A 333 28.82 -15.30 21.83
C PRO A 333 29.64 -16.54 22.23
N SER A 334 30.01 -16.64 23.49
CA SER A 334 30.77 -17.80 24.04
C SER A 334 29.95 -19.09 24.11
N SER A 335 28.63 -18.99 24.26
CA SER A 335 27.73 -20.16 24.31
C SER A 335 27.30 -20.67 22.91
N GLN A 336 27.84 -20.09 21.86
CA GLN A 336 27.61 -20.51 20.47
C GLN A 336 28.77 -21.45 20.00
N LEU A 337 29.80 -21.59 20.81
CA LEU A 337 30.97 -22.45 20.53
C LEU A 337 30.77 -23.92 20.99
N ASP A 338 29.67 -24.17 21.72
CA ASP A 338 29.19 -25.48 22.13
C ASP A 338 28.08 -26.00 21.20
#